data_c393fc6f4a18ed814fe982950cb4f9e4
#
_entry.id   c393fc6f4a18ed814fe982950cb4f9e4
#
_cell.length_a   1.000
_cell.length_b   1.000
_cell.length_c   1.000
_cell.angle_alpha   90.00
_cell.angle_beta   90.00
_cell.angle_gamma   90.00
#
_symmetry.space_group_name_H-M   'P 1'
#
loop_
_entity.id
_entity.type
_entity.pdbx_description
1 polymer ?
#
loop_
_entity_poly.entity_id
_entity_poly.type
_entity_poly.pdbx_seq_one_letter_code
_entity_poly.pdbx_strand_id
1 'polypeptide(L)'
;MKRYYLNSLSFFLFLFVSLTFGQNKKEIEIIKFLESRYSANIDSVRFYLDENFIYYHSPYVGLGITTQMTDLGLLINAVSPFIKVTNMILKGDVILEIDDTKINNNNSKNYFKNKFKGAIGDSLEIKFTRSGKPLSTMVFLTKQQFKQHSGLFLNDIKAYGDRWFDYHLDIIDIFSKKNKFVVHYSWEGSLIEQGPIYSFRAIEIIKTSRTHNKILSIKATWTEKQFIDQFN
;
A
#
# COMPACT_ATOMS: atom_id res chain seq x y z
N MET A 1 -34.60 15.82 57.21
CA MET A 1 -34.92 15.25 55.89
C MET A 1 -33.93 15.78 54.85
N LYS A 2 -32.66 15.35 54.90
CA LYS A 2 -31.59 15.70 53.93
C LYS A 2 -30.50 14.65 54.07
N ARG A 3 -30.58 13.51 53.33
CA ARG A 3 -29.47 12.55 53.26
C ARG A 3 -29.64 11.43 52.21
N TYR A 4 -30.41 11.60 51.13
CA TYR A 4 -30.59 10.49 50.14
C TYR A 4 -30.25 10.85 48.66
N TYR A 5 -29.69 12.01 48.36
CA TYR A 5 -29.38 12.40 46.96
C TYR A 5 -27.91 12.25 46.55
N LEU A 6 -27.02 11.86 47.46
CA LEU A 6 -25.60 11.77 47.10
C LEU A 6 -25.15 10.39 46.57
N ASN A 7 -25.92 9.33 46.81
CA ASN A 7 -25.51 7.98 46.41
C ASN A 7 -26.01 7.56 45.03
N SER A 8 -26.96 8.25 44.43
CA SER A 8 -27.44 7.90 43.07
C SER A 8 -26.52 8.48 41.96
N LEU A 9 -25.87 9.59 42.21
CA LEU A 9 -24.98 10.23 41.24
C LEU A 9 -23.67 9.46 41.05
N SER A 10 -23.12 8.89 42.13
CA SER A 10 -21.92 8.06 42.09
C SER A 10 -22.14 6.74 41.36
N PHE A 11 -23.33 6.15 41.49
CA PHE A 11 -23.65 4.89 40.79
C PHE A 11 -23.82 5.08 39.29
N PHE A 12 -24.39 6.21 38.85
CA PHE A 12 -24.49 6.56 37.42
C PHE A 12 -23.11 6.88 36.79
N LEU A 13 -22.21 7.51 37.52
CA LEU A 13 -20.87 7.79 37.03
C LEU A 13 -20.03 6.52 36.84
N PHE A 14 -20.21 5.52 37.71
CA PHE A 14 -19.56 4.21 37.58
C PHE A 14 -20.10 3.36 36.41
N LEU A 15 -21.39 3.50 36.10
CA LEU A 15 -22.02 2.79 34.95
C LEU A 15 -21.58 3.41 33.60
N PHE A 16 -21.30 4.70 33.55
CA PHE A 16 -20.78 5.35 32.32
C PHE A 16 -19.32 5.03 32.05
N VAL A 17 -18.51 4.79 33.07
CA VAL A 17 -17.09 4.41 32.91
C VAL A 17 -16.94 2.94 32.49
N SER A 18 -17.91 2.08 32.75
CA SER A 18 -17.86 0.66 32.35
C SER A 18 -18.37 0.38 30.92
N LEU A 19 -18.90 1.40 30.22
CA LEU A 19 -19.27 1.31 28.80
C LEU A 19 -18.16 1.73 27.84
N THR A 20 -17.01 2.20 28.36
CA THR A 20 -15.84 2.50 27.55
C THR A 20 -14.96 1.27 27.39
N PHE A 21 -15.19 0.57 26.28
CA PHE A 21 -14.19 -0.20 25.53
C PHE A 21 -13.60 -1.44 26.21
N GLY A 22 -14.29 -2.53 26.09
CA GLY A 22 -13.63 -3.85 26.00
C GLY A 22 -12.91 -4.03 24.67
N GLN A 23 -11.96 -3.14 24.33
CA GLN A 23 -11.08 -3.43 23.21
C GLN A 23 -10.41 -4.77 23.47
N ASN A 24 -10.62 -5.73 22.55
CA ASN A 24 -10.00 -7.04 22.64
C ASN A 24 -8.47 -6.84 22.65
N LYS A 25 -7.75 -7.51 23.57
CA LYS A 25 -6.28 -7.48 23.66
C LYS A 25 -5.59 -7.58 22.29
N LYS A 26 -6.16 -8.34 21.36
CA LYS A 26 -5.66 -8.49 20.00
C LYS A 26 -5.83 -7.23 19.15
N GLU A 27 -6.89 -6.46 19.34
CA GLU A 27 -7.11 -5.18 18.63
C GLU A 27 -6.08 -4.16 19.06
N ILE A 28 -5.76 -4.12 20.37
CA ILE A 28 -4.70 -3.27 20.90
C ILE A 28 -3.35 -3.61 20.27
N GLU A 29 -3.03 -4.89 20.08
CA GLU A 29 -1.78 -5.29 19.41
C GLU A 29 -1.73 -4.90 17.93
N ILE A 30 -2.88 -4.89 17.24
CA ILE A 30 -2.96 -4.40 15.86
C ILE A 30 -2.76 -2.87 15.80
N ILE A 31 -3.32 -2.13 16.75
CA ILE A 31 -3.10 -0.67 16.85
C ILE A 31 -1.61 -0.38 17.09
N LYS A 32 -0.97 -1.04 18.05
CA LYS A 32 0.47 -0.90 18.32
C LYS A 32 1.34 -1.25 17.10
N PHE A 33 0.93 -2.25 16.32
CA PHE A 33 1.61 -2.56 15.06
C PHE A 33 1.52 -1.39 14.08
N LEU A 34 0.33 -0.78 13.90
CA LEU A 34 0.16 0.38 13.01
C LEU A 34 0.97 1.58 13.50
N GLU A 35 0.95 1.87 14.79
CA GLU A 35 1.77 2.92 15.40
C GLU A 35 3.27 2.67 15.15
N SER A 36 3.74 1.42 15.35
CA SER A 36 5.13 1.04 15.07
C SER A 36 5.50 1.20 13.60
N ARG A 37 4.57 0.88 12.70
CA ARG A 37 4.76 1.00 11.26
C ARG A 37 4.92 2.46 10.83
N TYR A 38 4.04 3.34 11.31
CA TYR A 38 4.07 4.76 10.93
C TYR A 38 5.16 5.55 11.65
N SER A 39 5.62 5.10 12.84
CA SER A 39 6.82 5.63 13.48
C SER A 39 8.13 5.08 12.91
N ALA A 40 8.06 4.25 11.86
CA ALA A 40 9.21 3.55 11.26
C ALA A 40 10.06 2.75 12.27
N ASN A 41 9.46 2.28 13.35
CA ASN A 41 10.12 1.38 14.31
C ASN A 41 10.24 -0.03 13.72
N ILE A 42 11.29 -0.23 12.91
CA ILE A 42 11.48 -1.45 12.10
C ILE A 42 11.55 -2.72 12.96
N ASP A 43 12.19 -2.65 14.12
CA ASP A 43 12.34 -3.81 14.99
C ASP A 43 10.99 -4.22 15.61
N SER A 44 10.20 -3.24 16.05
CA SER A 44 8.83 -3.49 16.50
C SER A 44 7.95 -4.06 15.39
N VAL A 45 8.00 -3.47 14.18
CA VAL A 45 7.24 -3.99 13.04
C VAL A 45 7.63 -5.44 12.74
N ARG A 46 8.94 -5.72 12.66
CA ARG A 46 9.46 -7.08 12.42
C ARG A 46 8.96 -8.08 13.46
N PHE A 47 8.88 -7.66 14.73
CA PHE A 47 8.35 -8.51 15.79
C PHE A 47 6.92 -8.97 15.52
N TYR A 48 6.08 -8.14 14.92
CA TYR A 48 4.70 -8.50 14.61
C TYR A 48 4.56 -9.40 13.38
N LEU A 49 5.50 -9.40 12.44
CA LEU A 49 5.38 -10.13 11.18
C LEU A 49 5.65 -11.64 11.36
N ASP A 50 4.89 -12.44 10.61
CA ASP A 50 5.17 -13.87 10.40
C ASP A 50 6.30 -14.04 9.38
N GLU A 51 7.01 -15.15 9.41
CA GLU A 51 8.07 -15.48 8.43
C GLU A 51 7.54 -15.53 6.99
N ASN A 52 6.28 -15.96 6.82
CA ASN A 52 5.58 -16.05 5.54
C ASN A 52 4.70 -14.81 5.26
N PHE A 53 4.99 -13.69 5.89
CA PHE A 53 4.22 -12.46 5.73
C PHE A 53 4.15 -11.99 4.29
N ILE A 54 2.94 -11.56 3.86
CA ILE A 54 2.72 -10.93 2.56
C ILE A 54 1.85 -9.68 2.70
N TYR A 55 2.36 -8.56 2.20
CA TYR A 55 1.58 -7.35 1.97
C TYR A 55 1.04 -7.35 0.53
N TYR A 56 -0.28 -7.20 0.39
CA TYR A 56 -0.96 -7.16 -0.90
C TYR A 56 -1.37 -5.73 -1.22
N HIS A 57 -0.79 -5.17 -2.25
CA HIS A 57 -1.24 -3.88 -2.79
C HIS A 57 -2.60 -3.99 -3.45
N SER A 58 -3.25 -2.84 -3.70
CA SER A 58 -4.50 -2.81 -4.47
C SER A 58 -4.28 -3.41 -5.85
N PRO A 59 -5.20 -4.27 -6.33
CA PRO A 59 -5.13 -4.77 -7.69
C PRO A 59 -5.26 -3.63 -8.71
N TYR A 60 -4.54 -3.76 -9.81
CA TYR A 60 -4.63 -2.83 -10.94
C TYR A 60 -4.71 -3.59 -12.26
N VAL A 61 -5.12 -2.92 -13.33
CA VAL A 61 -5.05 -3.46 -14.69
C VAL A 61 -3.78 -2.94 -15.36
N GLY A 62 -2.98 -3.83 -15.94
CA GLY A 62 -1.71 -3.45 -16.54
C GLY A 62 -0.95 -4.63 -17.12
N LEU A 63 0.29 -4.39 -17.54
CA LEU A 63 1.18 -5.41 -18.10
C LEU A 63 1.96 -6.18 -17.03
N GLY A 64 1.99 -5.69 -15.78
CA GLY A 64 2.78 -6.30 -14.70
C GLY A 64 4.29 -6.22 -14.94
N ILE A 65 4.75 -5.17 -15.55
CA ILE A 65 6.17 -4.84 -15.72
C ILE A 65 6.53 -3.63 -14.87
N THR A 66 7.77 -3.54 -14.46
CA THR A 66 8.37 -2.31 -13.94
C THR A 66 9.33 -1.75 -14.97
N THR A 67 9.27 -0.45 -15.20
CA THR A 67 10.09 0.22 -16.22
C THR A 67 10.84 1.41 -15.64
N GLN A 68 11.95 1.73 -16.25
CA GLN A 68 12.74 2.94 -15.99
C GLN A 68 12.96 3.67 -17.30
N MET A 69 12.76 4.98 -17.30
CA MET A 69 13.09 5.81 -18.46
C MET A 69 14.61 5.86 -18.63
N THR A 70 15.07 5.67 -19.86
CA THR A 70 16.45 5.83 -20.32
C THR A 70 16.47 6.72 -21.56
N ASP A 71 17.66 7.12 -22.02
CA ASP A 71 17.80 7.89 -23.26
C ASP A 71 17.33 7.12 -24.50
N LEU A 72 17.28 5.81 -24.44
CA LEU A 72 16.85 4.93 -25.54
C LEU A 72 15.37 4.61 -25.52
N GLY A 73 14.67 4.80 -24.37
CA GLY A 73 13.28 4.41 -24.19
C GLY A 73 13.01 3.88 -22.79
N LEU A 74 11.94 3.09 -22.61
CA LEU A 74 11.58 2.46 -21.33
C LEU A 74 12.29 1.11 -21.18
N LEU A 75 13.31 1.06 -20.35
CA LEU A 75 13.98 -0.18 -19.95
C LEU A 75 13.07 -1.00 -19.03
N ILE A 76 12.86 -2.27 -19.35
CA ILE A 76 12.13 -3.20 -18.48
C ILE A 76 13.07 -3.73 -17.39
N ASN A 77 12.82 -3.31 -16.14
CA ASN A 77 13.59 -3.72 -14.98
C ASN A 77 13.13 -5.07 -14.39
N ALA A 78 11.81 -5.34 -14.46
CA ALA A 78 11.24 -6.61 -14.03
C ALA A 78 9.94 -6.92 -14.76
N VAL A 79 9.63 -8.21 -14.85
CA VAL A 79 8.37 -8.76 -15.35
C VAL A 79 7.81 -9.65 -14.26
N SER A 80 6.52 -9.49 -13.93
CA SER A 80 5.87 -10.31 -12.91
C SER A 80 5.84 -11.78 -13.35
N PRO A 81 6.21 -12.73 -12.49
CA PRO A 81 6.24 -14.15 -12.84
C PRO A 81 4.85 -14.76 -13.08
N PHE A 82 3.78 -14.03 -12.75
CA PHE A 82 2.40 -14.49 -12.89
C PHE A 82 1.73 -14.09 -14.21
N ILE A 83 2.49 -13.51 -15.15
CA ILE A 83 1.94 -13.00 -16.41
C ILE A 83 2.20 -13.98 -17.53
N LYS A 84 1.15 -14.23 -18.33
CA LYS A 84 1.26 -14.98 -19.60
C LYS A 84 2.12 -14.26 -20.67
N VAL A 85 2.50 -13.01 -20.42
CA VAL A 85 3.33 -12.14 -21.29
C VAL A 85 4.83 -12.45 -21.18
N THR A 86 5.26 -13.28 -20.22
CA THR A 86 6.68 -13.55 -19.91
C THR A 86 7.50 -14.08 -21.07
N ASN A 87 6.86 -14.61 -22.12
CA ASN A 87 7.58 -15.09 -23.30
C ASN A 87 7.70 -14.04 -24.41
N MET A 88 6.98 -12.91 -24.31
CA MET A 88 6.93 -11.88 -25.35
C MET A 88 7.87 -10.72 -25.03
N ILE A 89 7.89 -10.24 -23.80
CA ILE A 89 8.77 -9.18 -23.30
C ILE A 89 9.54 -9.67 -22.08
N LEU A 90 10.82 -9.29 -21.99
CA LEU A 90 11.74 -9.77 -20.95
C LEU A 90 12.38 -8.61 -20.20
N LYS A 91 12.90 -8.91 -19.01
CA LYS A 91 13.81 -7.99 -18.32
C LYS A 91 15.01 -7.67 -19.23
N GLY A 92 15.33 -6.39 -19.36
CA GLY A 92 16.42 -5.88 -20.19
C GLY A 92 15.95 -5.43 -21.58
N ASP A 93 14.72 -5.70 -22.00
CA ASP A 93 14.16 -5.12 -23.21
C ASP A 93 13.97 -3.62 -23.03
N VAL A 94 14.14 -2.85 -24.12
CA VAL A 94 13.89 -1.41 -24.14
C VAL A 94 12.70 -1.12 -25.05
N ILE A 95 11.60 -0.68 -24.49
CA ILE A 95 10.39 -0.32 -25.24
C ILE A 95 10.62 1.04 -25.89
N LEU A 96 10.43 1.09 -27.21
CA LEU A 96 10.63 2.27 -28.06
C LEU A 96 9.33 2.94 -28.45
N GLU A 97 8.25 2.16 -28.57
CA GLU A 97 6.96 2.64 -29.08
C GLU A 97 5.81 1.80 -28.47
N ILE A 98 4.69 2.44 -28.19
CA ILE A 98 3.44 1.82 -27.73
C ILE A 98 2.31 2.40 -28.56
N ASP A 99 1.56 1.54 -29.30
CA ASP A 99 0.45 1.95 -30.16
C ASP A 99 0.81 3.19 -31.01
N ASP A 100 1.79 3.11 -31.88
CA ASP A 100 2.29 4.18 -32.77
C ASP A 100 2.83 5.44 -32.05
N THR A 101 2.91 5.40 -30.71
CA THR A 101 3.48 6.51 -29.94
C THR A 101 4.91 6.20 -29.54
N LYS A 102 5.86 6.94 -30.16
CA LYS A 102 7.29 6.82 -29.84
C LYS A 102 7.57 7.34 -28.43
N ILE A 103 8.41 6.59 -27.73
CA ILE A 103 8.95 6.94 -26.41
C ILE A 103 10.18 7.82 -26.60
N ASN A 104 10.15 9.04 -26.05
CA ASN A 104 11.29 9.96 -26.02
C ASN A 104 11.31 10.72 -24.69
N ASN A 105 12.46 11.33 -24.38
CA ASN A 105 12.65 12.08 -23.13
C ASN A 105 11.69 13.26 -22.93
N ASN A 106 11.07 13.77 -24.00
CA ASN A 106 10.10 14.86 -23.93
C ASN A 106 8.69 14.40 -23.57
N ASN A 107 8.42 13.08 -23.64
CA ASN A 107 7.14 12.53 -23.25
C ASN A 107 7.17 12.21 -21.74
N SER A 108 6.46 13.01 -20.96
CA SER A 108 6.48 12.88 -19.50
C SER A 108 6.20 11.44 -19.05
N LYS A 109 6.90 11.00 -18.00
CA LYS A 109 6.73 9.69 -17.34
C LYS A 109 5.25 9.35 -17.05
N ASN A 110 4.43 10.36 -16.82
CA ASN A 110 2.99 10.21 -16.58
C ASN A 110 2.18 9.86 -17.85
N TYR A 111 2.60 10.29 -19.04
CA TYR A 111 1.94 9.93 -20.27
C TYR A 111 1.98 8.40 -20.53
N PHE A 112 3.15 7.79 -20.36
CA PHE A 112 3.30 6.34 -20.53
C PHE A 112 2.66 5.54 -19.40
N LYS A 113 2.68 6.05 -18.19
CA LYS A 113 1.94 5.45 -17.06
C LYS A 113 0.43 5.35 -17.36
N ASN A 114 -0.10 6.29 -18.14
CA ASN A 114 -1.50 6.27 -18.56
C ASN A 114 -1.75 5.33 -19.77
N LYS A 115 -0.78 5.14 -20.67
CA LYS A 115 -0.89 4.20 -21.79
C LYS A 115 -1.00 2.74 -21.36
N PHE A 116 -0.43 2.38 -20.22
CA PHE A 116 -0.59 1.03 -19.64
C PHE A 116 -1.87 0.86 -18.83
N LYS A 117 -2.80 1.83 -18.86
CA LYS A 117 -4.12 1.74 -18.24
C LYS A 117 -5.17 1.42 -19.29
N GLY A 118 -6.13 0.60 -18.91
CA GLY A 118 -7.25 0.20 -19.78
C GLY A 118 -8.10 -0.84 -19.08
N ALA A 119 -8.97 -1.49 -19.85
CA ALA A 119 -9.77 -2.62 -19.38
C ALA A 119 -8.98 -3.94 -19.48
N ILE A 120 -9.40 -4.95 -18.73
CA ILE A 120 -8.86 -6.29 -18.85
C ILE A 120 -9.15 -6.82 -20.27
N GLY A 121 -8.11 -7.26 -20.97
CA GLY A 121 -8.20 -7.76 -22.34
C GLY A 121 -7.88 -6.72 -23.43
N ASP A 122 -7.77 -5.45 -23.09
CA ASP A 122 -7.28 -4.46 -24.04
C ASP A 122 -5.88 -4.84 -24.52
N SER A 123 -5.64 -4.73 -25.82
CA SER A 123 -4.36 -5.04 -26.45
C SER A 123 -3.55 -3.76 -26.68
N LEU A 124 -2.24 -3.90 -26.57
CA LEU A 124 -1.25 -2.86 -26.90
C LEU A 124 -0.22 -3.45 -27.86
N GLU A 125 0.10 -2.76 -28.93
CA GLU A 125 1.27 -3.06 -29.74
C GLU A 125 2.50 -2.45 -29.09
N ILE A 126 3.54 -3.27 -28.83
CA ILE A 126 4.79 -2.81 -28.25
C ILE A 126 5.92 -3.07 -29.24
N LYS A 127 6.63 -2.00 -29.66
CA LYS A 127 7.88 -2.10 -30.42
C LYS A 127 9.03 -1.87 -29.45
N PHE A 128 9.98 -2.78 -29.43
CA PHE A 128 11.10 -2.79 -28.46
C PHE A 128 12.38 -3.30 -29.06
N THR A 129 13.50 -3.11 -28.37
CA THR A 129 14.77 -3.76 -28.74
C THR A 129 15.17 -4.77 -27.68
N ARG A 130 15.72 -5.90 -28.16
CA ARG A 130 16.37 -6.93 -27.34
C ARG A 130 17.75 -7.20 -27.88
N SER A 131 18.78 -6.92 -27.09
CA SER A 131 20.19 -7.05 -27.53
C SER A 131 20.48 -6.31 -28.85
N GLY A 132 19.89 -5.10 -29.00
CA GLY A 132 20.05 -4.25 -30.19
C GLY A 132 19.18 -4.64 -31.40
N LYS A 133 18.41 -5.74 -31.35
CA LYS A 133 17.54 -6.17 -32.44
C LYS A 133 16.14 -5.61 -32.24
N PRO A 134 15.53 -4.95 -33.26
CA PRO A 134 14.17 -4.46 -33.16
C PRO A 134 13.17 -5.62 -33.23
N LEU A 135 12.15 -5.58 -32.38
CA LEU A 135 11.09 -6.55 -32.27
C LEU A 135 9.75 -5.84 -32.06
N SER A 136 8.64 -6.49 -32.40
CA SER A 136 7.30 -6.04 -32.10
C SER A 136 6.46 -7.19 -31.57
N THR A 137 5.52 -6.89 -30.67
CA THR A 137 4.58 -7.88 -30.15
C THR A 137 3.29 -7.22 -29.69
N MET A 138 2.19 -7.97 -29.74
CA MET A 138 0.93 -7.60 -29.10
C MET A 138 0.91 -8.16 -27.69
N VAL A 139 0.60 -7.30 -26.73
CA VAL A 139 0.41 -7.68 -25.32
C VAL A 139 -0.99 -7.29 -24.84
N PHE A 140 -1.50 -8.02 -23.85
CA PHE A 140 -2.84 -7.78 -23.33
C PHE A 140 -2.76 -7.28 -21.89
N LEU A 141 -3.58 -6.28 -21.56
CA LEU A 141 -3.75 -5.82 -20.20
C LEU A 141 -4.46 -6.89 -19.37
N THR A 142 -3.90 -7.20 -18.23
CA THR A 142 -4.43 -8.20 -17.32
C THR A 142 -4.51 -7.67 -15.89
N LYS A 143 -5.33 -8.32 -15.05
CA LYS A 143 -5.39 -7.97 -13.64
C LYS A 143 -4.08 -8.34 -12.94
N GLN A 144 -3.43 -7.38 -12.36
CA GLN A 144 -2.18 -7.51 -11.63
C GLN A 144 -2.38 -7.22 -10.15
N GLN A 145 -1.54 -7.78 -9.29
CA GLN A 145 -1.46 -7.42 -7.89
C GLN A 145 -0.01 -7.53 -7.42
N PHE A 146 0.57 -6.41 -7.03
CA PHE A 146 1.89 -6.41 -6.44
C PHE A 146 1.84 -7.00 -5.03
N LYS A 147 2.83 -7.85 -4.70
CA LYS A 147 2.98 -8.51 -3.40
C LYS A 147 4.37 -8.24 -2.86
N GLN A 148 4.44 -7.87 -1.59
CA GLN A 148 5.71 -7.67 -0.90
C GLN A 148 5.86 -8.68 0.22
N HIS A 149 7.01 -9.33 0.27
CA HIS A 149 7.45 -10.09 1.43
C HIS A 149 8.00 -9.15 2.51
N SER A 150 8.20 -9.66 3.71
CA SER A 150 8.62 -8.89 4.89
C SER A 150 9.81 -7.96 4.63
N GLY A 151 10.85 -8.42 3.93
CA GLY A 151 12.04 -7.62 3.66
C GLY A 151 11.76 -6.35 2.85
N LEU A 152 11.03 -6.47 1.73
CA LEU A 152 10.64 -5.31 0.91
C LEU A 152 9.69 -4.38 1.68
N PHE A 153 8.74 -4.95 2.42
CA PHE A 153 7.80 -4.19 3.23
C PHE A 153 8.52 -3.35 4.30
N LEU A 154 9.50 -3.93 5.01
CA LEU A 154 10.29 -3.22 6.01
C LEU A 154 11.17 -2.12 5.40
N ASN A 155 11.75 -2.36 4.22
CA ASN A 155 12.52 -1.34 3.51
C ASN A 155 11.65 -0.14 3.11
N ASP A 156 10.44 -0.39 2.63
CA ASP A 156 9.50 0.67 2.28
C ASP A 156 9.07 1.48 3.52
N ILE A 157 8.80 0.81 4.66
CA ILE A 157 8.47 1.49 5.92
C ILE A 157 9.61 2.42 6.32
N LYS A 158 10.86 1.96 6.28
CA LYS A 158 12.02 2.78 6.61
C LYS A 158 12.12 3.99 5.68
N ALA A 159 12.09 3.77 4.36
CA ALA A 159 12.18 4.83 3.37
C ALA A 159 11.04 5.84 3.47
N TYR A 160 9.86 5.40 3.93
CA TYR A 160 8.70 6.24 4.14
C TYR A 160 8.82 7.05 5.44
N GLY A 161 9.21 6.42 6.54
CA GLY A 161 9.33 7.07 7.85
C GLY A 161 10.38 8.17 7.88
N ASP A 162 11.50 7.98 7.17
CA ASP A 162 12.59 8.96 7.08
C ASP A 162 12.19 10.26 6.35
N ARG A 163 11.00 10.33 5.74
CA ARG A 163 10.53 11.51 4.98
C ARG A 163 9.75 12.50 5.82
N TRP A 164 9.11 12.04 6.91
CA TRP A 164 8.14 12.85 7.63
C TRP A 164 8.76 13.50 8.83
N PHE A 165 8.61 14.82 8.92
CA PHE A 165 9.01 15.60 10.09
C PHE A 165 8.09 15.30 11.26
N ASP A 166 6.78 15.26 10.99
CA ASP A 166 5.74 14.94 11.96
C ASP A 166 4.60 14.19 11.29
N TYR A 167 3.86 13.38 12.04
CA TYR A 167 2.69 12.67 11.57
C TYR A 167 1.67 12.43 12.68
N HIS A 168 0.42 12.24 12.30
CA HIS A 168 -0.67 11.82 13.15
C HIS A 168 -1.41 10.64 12.56
N LEU A 169 -1.65 9.60 13.36
CA LEU A 169 -2.42 8.42 13.01
C LEU A 169 -3.67 8.35 13.88
N ASP A 170 -4.84 8.37 13.27
CA ASP A 170 -6.13 8.25 13.94
C ASP A 170 -6.82 6.96 13.54
N ILE A 171 -7.07 6.07 14.49
CA ILE A 171 -7.82 4.83 14.30
C ILE A 171 -9.29 5.15 14.45
N ILE A 172 -10.00 5.20 13.32
CA ILE A 172 -11.43 5.53 13.28
C ILE A 172 -12.26 4.36 13.78
N ASP A 173 -12.00 3.15 13.23
CA ASP A 173 -12.71 1.92 13.59
C ASP A 173 -11.81 0.70 13.49
N ILE A 174 -12.04 -0.27 14.35
CA ILE A 174 -11.44 -1.59 14.26
C ILE A 174 -12.49 -2.67 14.51
N PHE A 175 -12.58 -3.62 13.58
CA PHE A 175 -13.49 -4.77 13.67
C PHE A 175 -12.70 -6.05 13.61
N SER A 176 -13.01 -7.00 14.48
CA SER A 176 -12.34 -8.28 14.50
C SER A 176 -13.30 -9.46 14.37
N LYS A 177 -12.88 -10.48 13.62
CA LYS A 177 -13.55 -11.77 13.54
C LYS A 177 -12.53 -12.89 13.50
N LYS A 178 -12.41 -13.65 14.56
CA LYS A 178 -11.38 -14.70 14.73
C LYS A 178 -9.97 -14.11 14.62
N ASN A 179 -9.27 -14.40 13.52
CA ASN A 179 -7.90 -13.97 13.23
C ASN A 179 -7.83 -12.95 12.08
N LYS A 180 -8.93 -12.26 11.81
CA LYS A 180 -9.00 -11.17 10.83
C LYS A 180 -9.42 -9.89 11.54
N PHE A 181 -8.75 -8.81 11.18
CA PHE A 181 -9.02 -7.46 11.64
C PHE A 181 -9.26 -6.58 10.42
N VAL A 182 -10.27 -5.74 10.47
CA VAL A 182 -10.51 -4.66 9.52
C VAL A 182 -10.26 -3.38 10.27
N VAL A 183 -9.29 -2.61 9.84
CA VAL A 183 -8.94 -1.34 10.48
C VAL A 183 -9.20 -0.21 9.49
N HIS A 184 -10.00 0.75 9.91
CA HIS A 184 -10.22 2.01 9.21
C HIS A 184 -9.50 3.11 9.97
N TYR A 185 -8.64 3.84 9.28
CA TYR A 185 -7.85 4.89 9.89
C TYR A 185 -7.57 6.04 8.92
N SER A 186 -7.27 7.19 9.48
CA SER A 186 -6.68 8.32 8.76
C SER A 186 -5.24 8.52 9.19
N TRP A 187 -4.45 9.04 8.28
CA TRP A 187 -3.08 9.42 8.48
C TRP A 187 -2.86 10.83 7.92
N GLU A 188 -2.14 11.64 8.66
CA GLU A 188 -1.73 12.98 8.28
C GLU A 188 -0.25 13.15 8.59
N GLY A 189 0.48 13.92 7.78
CA GLY A 189 1.89 14.21 8.05
C GLY A 189 2.41 15.40 7.29
N SER A 190 3.50 15.99 7.78
CA SER A 190 4.21 17.08 7.14
C SER A 190 5.67 16.71 6.87
N LEU A 191 6.23 17.20 5.76
CA LEU A 191 7.63 16.96 5.38
C LEU A 191 8.61 17.89 6.11
N ILE A 192 8.11 19.04 6.58
CA ILE A 192 8.90 20.07 7.27
C ILE A 192 8.07 20.67 8.40
N GLU A 193 8.73 21.26 9.37
CA GLU A 193 8.07 21.99 10.47
C GLU A 193 7.14 23.09 9.92
N GLN A 194 5.89 23.11 10.38
CA GLN A 194 4.82 24.03 9.91
C GLN A 194 4.57 23.97 8.39
N GLY A 195 4.94 22.86 7.74
CA GLY A 195 4.73 22.65 6.31
C GLY A 195 3.31 22.26 5.94
N PRO A 196 3.05 22.05 4.64
CA PRO A 196 1.77 21.53 4.17
C PRO A 196 1.46 20.15 4.79
N ILE A 197 0.20 19.94 5.13
CA ILE A 197 -0.29 18.66 5.65
C ILE A 197 -0.72 17.79 4.47
N TYR A 198 -0.15 16.61 4.38
CA TYR A 198 -0.54 15.55 3.45
C TYR A 198 -1.35 14.51 4.21
N SER A 199 -2.46 14.06 3.64
CA SER A 199 -3.34 13.12 4.32
C SER A 199 -3.88 12.02 3.42
N PHE A 200 -4.21 10.88 4.01
CA PHE A 200 -4.96 9.82 3.36
C PHE A 200 -5.85 9.06 4.35
N ARG A 201 -6.82 8.32 3.81
CA ARG A 201 -7.61 7.34 4.55
C ARG A 201 -7.34 5.95 4.02
N ALA A 202 -7.34 4.97 4.90
CA ALA A 202 -7.10 3.59 4.54
C ALA A 202 -8.05 2.64 5.27
N ILE A 203 -8.38 1.55 4.58
CA ILE A 203 -8.98 0.37 5.17
C ILE A 203 -8.02 -0.78 4.93
N GLU A 204 -7.57 -1.41 6.00
CA GLU A 204 -6.69 -2.58 5.93
C GLU A 204 -7.37 -3.83 6.49
N ILE A 205 -7.24 -4.94 5.77
CA ILE A 205 -7.63 -6.26 6.26
C ILE A 205 -6.35 -6.97 6.68
N ILE A 206 -6.16 -7.09 7.99
CA ILE A 206 -5.01 -7.73 8.61
C ILE A 206 -5.40 -9.14 9.04
N LYS A 207 -4.64 -10.15 8.61
CA LYS A 207 -4.82 -11.54 9.01
C LYS A 207 -3.65 -11.98 9.88
N THR A 208 -3.95 -12.55 11.06
CA THR A 208 -2.93 -13.07 11.97
C THR A 208 -2.90 -14.60 11.99
N SER A 209 -1.81 -15.17 12.49
CA SER A 209 -1.74 -16.58 12.84
C SER A 209 -2.67 -16.89 14.02
N ARG A 210 -3.13 -18.13 14.11
CA ARG A 210 -4.02 -18.54 15.21
C ARG A 210 -3.28 -18.74 16.54
N THR A 211 -2.04 -19.17 16.46
CA THR A 211 -1.24 -19.61 17.62
C THR A 211 -0.33 -18.51 18.17
N HIS A 212 0.33 -17.75 17.31
CA HIS A 212 1.38 -16.81 17.72
C HIS A 212 1.02 -15.33 17.59
N ASN A 213 -0.21 -15.02 17.17
CA ASN A 213 -0.67 -13.64 16.88
C ASN A 213 0.23 -12.85 15.90
N LYS A 214 1.08 -13.54 15.12
CA LYS A 214 1.90 -12.91 14.09
C LYS A 214 1.06 -12.56 12.89
N ILE A 215 1.35 -11.44 12.24
CA ILE A 215 0.65 -10.97 11.04
C ILE A 215 1.11 -11.77 9.84
N LEU A 216 0.17 -12.53 9.24
CA LEU A 216 0.38 -13.35 8.06
C LEU A 216 0.22 -12.53 6.77
N SER A 217 -0.73 -11.61 6.77
CA SER A 217 -0.95 -10.79 5.59
C SER A 217 -1.71 -9.50 5.90
N ILE A 218 -1.44 -8.50 5.07
CA ILE A 218 -2.18 -7.24 5.01
C ILE A 218 -2.68 -7.04 3.60
N LYS A 219 -3.95 -6.62 3.47
CA LYS A 219 -4.55 -6.15 2.22
C LYS A 219 -5.04 -4.74 2.46
N ALA A 220 -4.45 -3.78 1.78
CA ALA A 220 -4.80 -2.37 1.94
C ALA A 220 -5.65 -1.86 0.78
N THR A 221 -6.57 -0.97 1.09
CA THR A 221 -7.23 -0.06 0.15
C THR A 221 -7.15 1.33 0.76
N TRP A 222 -6.60 2.28 0.03
CA TRP A 222 -6.40 3.65 0.50
C TRP A 222 -6.58 4.67 -0.62
N THR A 223 -6.69 5.93 -0.27
CA THR A 223 -6.94 7.04 -1.20
C THR A 223 -5.64 7.47 -1.90
N GLU A 224 -4.98 6.52 -2.58
CA GLU A 224 -3.65 6.69 -3.20
C GLU A 224 -3.61 7.86 -4.19
N LYS A 225 -4.60 7.93 -5.08
CA LYS A 225 -4.62 9.01 -6.08
C LYS A 225 -4.73 10.39 -5.41
N GLN A 226 -5.64 10.53 -4.45
CA GLN A 226 -5.83 11.79 -3.72
C GLN A 226 -4.58 12.17 -2.92
N PHE A 227 -3.85 11.19 -2.38
CA PHE A 227 -2.61 11.42 -1.67
C PHE A 227 -1.50 11.89 -2.62
N ILE A 228 -1.33 11.22 -3.76
CA ILE A 228 -0.30 11.58 -4.75
C ILE A 228 -0.58 12.96 -5.36
N ASP A 229 -1.86 13.29 -5.62
CA ASP A 229 -2.26 14.58 -6.19
C ASP A 229 -1.92 15.78 -5.27
N GLN A 230 -1.65 15.57 -3.98
CA GLN A 230 -1.24 16.63 -3.03
C GLN A 230 0.22 17.09 -3.20
N PHE A 231 1.03 16.35 -3.96
CA PHE A 231 2.44 16.68 -4.23
C PHE A 231 2.64 17.42 -5.58
N ASN A 232 1.56 17.67 -6.33
CA ASN A 232 1.60 18.33 -7.63
C ASN A 232 1.13 19.83 -7.48
#